data_4b21e8668595a9da8405f2b23d5cf763
#
_entry.id   4b21e8668595a9da8405f2b23d5cf763
#
_cell.length_a   1.000
_cell.length_b   1.000
_cell.length_c   1.000
_cell.angle_alpha   90.00
_cell.angle_beta   90.00
_cell.angle_gamma   90.00
#
_symmetry.space_group_name_H-M   'P 1'
#
loop_
_entity.id
_entity.type
_entity.pdbx_description
1 polymer ?
#
loop_
_entity_poly.entity_id
_entity_poly.type
_entity_poly.pdbx_seq_one_letter_code
_entity_poly.pdbx_strand_id
1 'polypeptide(L)'
;MKIKFLLVFILSAVLCKEPNNLKSDITIITFSDKDGISFIGEGGVVSGTKLTLNKSGVYLAQGSMKEANIVIEASQIHLHMQNLELTSKETAPITVEGNLKDIKITNVQNTTLNDLEDPSNINGECAVIKIKKNSEVIFDNQGTFNFNGKCKNVIKGGSDVSIIFEKSQGTYIINGDGNGIANDGYLEFNGGSYIIKAGGDAIKCDPDETKDNNGKILIKDGTFNIECTNDAFTASRNITIVKGEFNIKTENGHDSKTFNKTESSAKGFKLTNNATGCEIKICEGKIFLDTADDAFHSKGDLKILAGDYIIYAGDDGLHAGLNLVLGVKDGPLDDLNLKVLTSYEAIEGMTITIYSGIINVTAEDDGINGAGGSGGDIGPGPGPGPHPGPGPDPGPGPDPGPGPDPGPHPWPPRNDSDDDWPWPFPPRNDSDDWPPFPGNRGNGSYYISIYGGEIYVFCDGDGLDTNGNIFIHGGDINVFSQGNRDNEPIDHDGNFTLFDGTVLGVGSQGMEKIHDGIKKGNEMYAYYTTAITKNKILKIKDESGNIVKQGTITKDINYIFFSSLKLNENYAFYIYDENGSETKLDIKFGKPPEGEDDEEGKDWTNHQNFLNLSILGFIIGFLF
;
A
#
# COMPACT_ATOMS: atom_id res chain seq x y z
N MET A 1 -34.47 -24.58 -37.54
CA MET A 1 -35.19 -23.31 -37.26
C MET A 1 -34.78 -22.68 -35.91
N LYS A 2 -34.57 -23.45 -34.82
CA LYS A 2 -34.11 -22.90 -33.51
C LYS A 2 -32.69 -22.29 -33.54
N ILE A 3 -31.78 -22.83 -34.34
CA ILE A 3 -30.38 -22.32 -34.44
C ILE A 3 -30.36 -20.96 -35.16
N LYS A 4 -31.18 -20.73 -36.16
CA LYS A 4 -31.26 -19.41 -36.84
C LYS A 4 -31.85 -18.31 -35.96
N PHE A 5 -32.79 -18.62 -35.07
CA PHE A 5 -33.38 -17.64 -34.14
C PHE A 5 -32.39 -17.25 -33.02
N LEU A 6 -31.61 -18.20 -32.53
CA LEU A 6 -30.56 -17.93 -31.52
C LEU A 6 -29.43 -17.05 -32.10
N LEU A 7 -29.02 -17.35 -33.35
CA LEU A 7 -28.00 -16.57 -34.07
C LEU A 7 -28.43 -15.10 -34.30
N VAL A 8 -29.71 -14.85 -34.59
CA VAL A 8 -30.26 -13.49 -34.81
C VAL A 8 -30.28 -12.68 -33.47
N PHE A 9 -30.60 -13.33 -32.35
CA PHE A 9 -30.60 -12.64 -31.04
C PHE A 9 -29.19 -12.27 -30.58
N ILE A 10 -28.21 -13.14 -30.80
CA ILE A 10 -26.79 -12.90 -30.47
C ILE A 10 -26.21 -11.82 -31.38
N LEU A 11 -26.47 -11.90 -32.67
CA LEU A 11 -26.05 -10.91 -33.65
C LEU A 11 -26.61 -9.52 -33.32
N SER A 12 -27.83 -9.41 -32.81
CA SER A 12 -28.42 -8.13 -32.41
C SER A 12 -27.77 -7.55 -31.15
N ALA A 13 -27.40 -8.39 -30.18
CA ALA A 13 -26.73 -7.94 -28.95
C ALA A 13 -25.28 -7.48 -29.20
N VAL A 14 -24.55 -8.15 -30.08
CA VAL A 14 -23.20 -7.77 -30.50
C VAL A 14 -23.25 -6.49 -31.33
N LEU A 15 -24.14 -6.41 -32.34
CA LEU A 15 -24.27 -5.25 -33.22
C LEU A 15 -24.75 -3.96 -32.51
N CYS A 16 -25.48 -4.06 -31.39
CA CYS A 16 -25.94 -2.89 -30.66
C CYS A 16 -24.81 -2.18 -29.89
N LYS A 17 -23.69 -2.88 -29.58
CA LYS A 17 -22.56 -2.32 -28.84
C LYS A 17 -21.42 -1.83 -29.73
N GLU A 18 -21.44 -2.16 -31.04
CA GLU A 18 -20.34 -1.79 -31.92
C GLU A 18 -20.49 -0.37 -32.48
N PRO A 19 -19.37 0.37 -32.65
CA PRO A 19 -19.33 1.65 -33.35
C PRO A 19 -19.92 1.53 -34.78
N ASN A 20 -20.56 2.58 -35.27
CA ASN A 20 -21.24 2.58 -36.57
C ASN A 20 -20.32 2.23 -37.75
N ASN A 21 -19.03 2.46 -37.65
CA ASN A 21 -18.03 2.17 -38.68
C ASN A 21 -17.57 0.69 -38.70
N LEU A 22 -17.84 -0.11 -37.64
CA LEU A 22 -17.50 -1.54 -37.54
C LEU A 22 -18.71 -2.48 -37.70
N LYS A 23 -19.88 -1.97 -37.99
CA LYS A 23 -21.12 -2.76 -38.21
C LYS A 23 -21.17 -3.56 -39.52
N SER A 24 -20.04 -3.72 -40.22
CA SER A 24 -19.91 -4.64 -41.34
C SER A 24 -19.69 -6.08 -40.87
N ASP A 25 -19.94 -7.02 -41.68
CA ASP A 25 -19.89 -8.48 -41.55
C ASP A 25 -19.08 -9.06 -40.38
N ILE A 26 -19.76 -9.64 -39.37
CA ILE A 26 -19.13 -10.37 -38.26
C ILE A 26 -18.58 -11.69 -38.80
N THR A 27 -17.30 -11.95 -38.55
CA THR A 27 -16.68 -13.26 -38.77
C THR A 27 -16.96 -14.19 -37.59
N ILE A 28 -17.66 -15.30 -37.85
CA ILE A 28 -17.97 -16.30 -36.83
C ILE A 28 -16.95 -17.42 -36.90
N ILE A 29 -16.34 -17.73 -35.74
CA ILE A 29 -15.30 -18.74 -35.57
C ILE A 29 -15.87 -19.84 -34.67
N THR A 30 -15.73 -21.08 -35.08
CA THR A 30 -16.13 -22.25 -34.27
C THR A 30 -14.96 -23.18 -34.07
N PHE A 31 -14.69 -23.50 -32.81
CA PHE A 31 -13.68 -24.44 -32.38
C PHE A 31 -14.31 -25.79 -32.05
N SER A 32 -13.71 -26.88 -32.52
CA SER A 32 -14.21 -28.24 -32.32
C SER A 32 -13.04 -29.24 -32.32
N ASP A 33 -12.93 -30.08 -31.31
CA ASP A 33 -11.94 -31.18 -31.29
C ASP A 33 -12.10 -32.13 -32.47
N LYS A 34 -13.31 -32.28 -33.00
CA LYS A 34 -13.62 -33.18 -34.11
C LYS A 34 -13.36 -32.55 -35.47
N ASP A 35 -13.80 -31.32 -35.64
CA ASP A 35 -13.88 -30.68 -36.97
C ASP A 35 -12.79 -29.61 -37.16
N GLY A 36 -11.97 -29.37 -36.11
CA GLY A 36 -10.95 -28.32 -36.13
C GLY A 36 -11.52 -26.92 -35.98
N ILE A 37 -10.81 -25.95 -36.55
CA ILE A 37 -11.20 -24.54 -36.53
C ILE A 37 -11.88 -24.20 -37.87
N SER A 38 -13.12 -23.74 -37.82
CA SER A 38 -13.86 -23.28 -38.99
C SER A 38 -14.34 -21.82 -38.78
N PHE A 39 -14.48 -21.09 -39.88
CA PHE A 39 -14.99 -19.73 -39.82
C PHE A 39 -15.91 -19.39 -41.01
N ILE A 40 -16.84 -18.48 -40.76
CA ILE A 40 -17.73 -17.88 -41.76
C ILE A 40 -17.47 -16.38 -41.77
N GLY A 41 -16.96 -15.82 -42.84
CA GLY A 41 -16.54 -14.43 -42.96
C GLY A 41 -15.09 -14.32 -43.44
N GLU A 42 -14.45 -13.19 -43.19
CA GLU A 42 -13.08 -12.90 -43.64
C GLU A 42 -12.16 -12.52 -42.47
N GLY A 43 -10.86 -12.47 -42.76
CA GLY A 43 -9.85 -11.91 -41.81
C GLY A 43 -9.31 -12.90 -40.82
N GLY A 44 -9.55 -14.20 -41.02
CA GLY A 44 -8.93 -15.28 -40.29
C GLY A 44 -8.11 -16.20 -41.19
N VAL A 45 -6.97 -16.68 -40.70
CA VAL A 45 -6.14 -17.70 -41.34
C VAL A 45 -5.95 -18.85 -40.36
N VAL A 46 -6.31 -20.06 -40.79
CA VAL A 46 -6.15 -21.28 -39.97
C VAL A 46 -4.94 -22.09 -40.47
N SER A 47 -4.08 -22.47 -39.54
CA SER A 47 -2.94 -23.36 -39.79
C SER A 47 -2.84 -24.38 -38.65
N GLY A 48 -3.33 -25.59 -38.86
CA GLY A 48 -3.46 -26.62 -37.84
C GLY A 48 -4.39 -26.17 -36.71
N THR A 49 -3.88 -26.05 -35.52
CA THR A 49 -4.61 -25.61 -34.31
C THR A 49 -4.50 -24.10 -34.04
N LYS A 50 -3.78 -23.38 -34.89
CA LYS A 50 -3.58 -21.92 -34.80
C LYS A 50 -4.58 -21.17 -35.67
N LEU A 51 -5.30 -20.21 -35.08
CA LEU A 51 -6.07 -19.20 -35.78
C LEU A 51 -5.31 -17.85 -35.69
N THR A 52 -5.07 -17.24 -36.83
CA THR A 52 -4.48 -15.89 -36.90
C THR A 52 -5.52 -14.88 -37.39
N LEU A 53 -5.80 -13.84 -36.62
CA LEU A 53 -6.64 -12.70 -37.00
C LEU A 53 -5.75 -11.59 -37.53
N ASN A 54 -5.73 -11.43 -38.88
CA ASN A 54 -4.80 -10.54 -39.58
C ASN A 54 -5.46 -9.36 -40.28
N LYS A 55 -6.77 -9.15 -40.08
CA LYS A 55 -7.57 -8.05 -40.65
C LYS A 55 -8.41 -7.41 -39.56
N SER A 56 -8.51 -6.07 -39.56
CA SER A 56 -9.43 -5.34 -38.70
C SER A 56 -10.87 -5.81 -38.88
N GLY A 57 -11.62 -5.91 -37.79
CA GLY A 57 -13.02 -6.35 -37.85
C GLY A 57 -13.55 -6.90 -36.53
N VAL A 58 -14.79 -7.39 -36.59
CA VAL A 58 -15.51 -7.98 -35.47
C VAL A 58 -15.56 -9.49 -35.63
N TYR A 59 -15.14 -10.20 -34.62
CA TYR A 59 -15.02 -11.65 -34.59
C TYR A 59 -15.81 -12.22 -33.42
N LEU A 60 -16.56 -13.30 -33.65
CA LEU A 60 -17.25 -14.06 -32.62
C LEU A 60 -16.67 -15.47 -32.55
N ALA A 61 -15.99 -15.79 -31.49
CA ALA A 61 -15.40 -17.11 -31.22
C ALA A 61 -16.28 -17.91 -30.26
N GLN A 62 -16.52 -19.18 -30.57
CA GLN A 62 -17.35 -20.10 -29.80
C GLN A 62 -16.87 -21.54 -29.92
N GLY A 63 -17.35 -22.43 -29.02
CA GLY A 63 -17.07 -23.87 -29.07
C GLY A 63 -15.95 -24.28 -28.11
N SER A 64 -15.38 -25.46 -28.30
CA SER A 64 -14.36 -26.02 -27.43
C SER A 64 -13.28 -26.76 -28.22
N MET A 65 -12.03 -26.55 -27.88
CA MET A 65 -10.90 -27.26 -28.47
C MET A 65 -9.74 -27.43 -27.46
N LYS A 66 -9.25 -28.68 -27.32
CA LYS A 66 -8.23 -29.05 -26.32
C LYS A 66 -6.80 -28.66 -26.70
N GLU A 67 -6.57 -28.31 -27.96
CA GLU A 67 -5.30 -27.76 -28.42
C GLU A 67 -5.59 -26.71 -29.49
N ALA A 68 -5.66 -25.45 -29.07
CA ALA A 68 -5.88 -24.34 -29.98
C ALA A 68 -5.39 -23.02 -29.42
N ASN A 69 -4.97 -22.12 -30.32
CA ASN A 69 -4.61 -20.76 -29.97
C ASN A 69 -5.11 -19.74 -30.98
N ILE A 70 -5.35 -18.52 -30.49
CA ILE A 70 -5.72 -17.35 -31.27
C ILE A 70 -4.55 -16.36 -31.24
N VAL A 71 -4.07 -15.94 -32.41
CA VAL A 71 -3.06 -14.90 -32.55
C VAL A 71 -3.68 -13.69 -33.23
N ILE A 72 -3.62 -12.54 -32.59
CA ILE A 72 -4.09 -11.25 -33.09
C ILE A 72 -2.89 -10.51 -33.68
N GLU A 73 -2.92 -10.25 -35.01
CA GLU A 73 -1.83 -9.62 -35.75
C GLU A 73 -2.23 -8.26 -36.38
N ALA A 74 -3.48 -7.86 -36.26
CA ALA A 74 -3.95 -6.58 -36.76
C ALA A 74 -4.55 -5.70 -35.67
N SER A 75 -4.48 -4.39 -35.81
CA SER A 75 -5.19 -3.43 -34.98
C SER A 75 -6.67 -3.38 -35.31
N GLN A 76 -7.48 -2.76 -34.44
CA GLN A 76 -8.93 -2.62 -34.60
C GLN A 76 -9.63 -3.99 -34.69
N ILE A 77 -9.31 -4.88 -33.77
CA ILE A 77 -9.96 -6.18 -33.63
C ILE A 77 -10.85 -6.18 -32.40
N HIS A 78 -12.13 -6.47 -32.60
CA HIS A 78 -13.09 -6.73 -31.54
C HIS A 78 -13.40 -8.23 -31.50
N LEU A 79 -12.79 -8.95 -30.56
CA LEU A 79 -12.97 -10.40 -30.38
C LEU A 79 -14.02 -10.65 -29.29
N HIS A 80 -15.19 -11.05 -29.68
CA HIS A 80 -16.25 -11.53 -28.79
C HIS A 80 -16.10 -13.03 -28.58
N MET A 81 -16.21 -13.46 -27.35
CA MET A 81 -16.14 -14.88 -26.95
C MET A 81 -17.46 -15.30 -26.30
N GLN A 82 -18.00 -16.41 -26.71
CA GLN A 82 -19.28 -16.90 -26.24
C GLN A 82 -19.25 -18.40 -26.06
N ASN A 83 -19.39 -18.89 -24.83
CA ASN A 83 -19.30 -20.34 -24.54
C ASN A 83 -18.06 -20.94 -25.19
N LEU A 84 -16.93 -20.28 -25.05
CA LEU A 84 -15.66 -20.68 -25.62
C LEU A 84 -14.81 -21.37 -24.54
N GLU A 85 -14.25 -22.55 -24.89
CA GLU A 85 -13.26 -23.23 -24.08
C GLU A 85 -12.06 -23.55 -24.94
N LEU A 86 -10.93 -22.91 -24.66
CA LEU A 86 -9.66 -23.19 -25.32
C LEU A 86 -8.62 -23.66 -24.32
N THR A 87 -7.91 -24.70 -24.72
CA THR A 87 -6.72 -25.18 -24.01
C THR A 87 -5.54 -25.16 -24.96
N SER A 88 -4.37 -24.75 -24.47
CA SER A 88 -3.11 -24.83 -25.20
C SER A 88 -2.01 -25.40 -24.33
N LYS A 89 -1.08 -26.15 -24.94
CA LYS A 89 0.05 -26.82 -24.25
C LYS A 89 1.40 -26.29 -24.72
N GLU A 90 1.44 -25.61 -25.86
CA GLU A 90 2.70 -25.19 -26.46
C GLU A 90 2.87 -23.67 -26.50
N THR A 91 1.75 -22.94 -26.47
CA THR A 91 1.74 -21.48 -26.54
C THR A 91 0.56 -20.90 -25.77
N ALA A 92 0.54 -19.61 -25.54
CA ALA A 92 -0.60 -18.93 -24.94
C ALA A 92 -1.89 -19.20 -25.74
N PRO A 93 -3.03 -19.55 -25.10
CA PRO A 93 -4.33 -19.64 -25.75
C PRO A 93 -4.70 -18.37 -26.56
N ILE A 94 -4.32 -17.18 -26.08
CA ILE A 94 -4.46 -15.93 -26.83
C ILE A 94 -3.14 -15.16 -26.81
N THR A 95 -2.65 -14.79 -27.99
CA THR A 95 -1.49 -13.90 -28.16
C THR A 95 -1.92 -12.65 -28.93
N VAL A 96 -1.62 -11.48 -28.39
CA VAL A 96 -1.72 -10.18 -29.06
C VAL A 96 -0.32 -9.76 -29.46
N GLU A 97 -0.07 -9.62 -30.77
CA GLU A 97 1.24 -9.23 -31.30
C GLU A 97 1.57 -7.77 -30.92
N GLY A 98 2.84 -7.39 -31.11
CA GLY A 98 3.32 -6.07 -30.69
C GLY A 98 2.85 -4.93 -31.58
N ASN A 99 2.77 -3.73 -30.99
CA ASN A 99 2.40 -2.46 -31.66
C ASN A 99 0.96 -2.39 -32.17
N LEU A 100 0.04 -3.12 -31.55
CA LEU A 100 -1.37 -3.13 -31.91
C LEU A 100 -2.18 -2.18 -31.02
N LYS A 101 -3.17 -1.52 -31.62
CA LYS A 101 -4.07 -0.59 -30.96
C LYS A 101 -5.51 -0.94 -31.22
N ASP A 102 -6.40 -0.53 -30.30
CA ASP A 102 -7.85 -0.77 -30.42
C ASP A 102 -8.14 -2.28 -30.52
N ILE A 103 -7.55 -3.05 -29.59
CA ILE A 103 -7.86 -4.47 -29.41
C ILE A 103 -8.84 -4.59 -28.26
N LYS A 104 -10.06 -5.06 -28.56
CA LYS A 104 -11.08 -5.31 -27.56
C LYS A 104 -11.40 -6.80 -27.46
N ILE A 105 -11.29 -7.36 -26.27
CA ILE A 105 -11.62 -8.75 -25.97
C ILE A 105 -12.82 -8.76 -25.02
N THR A 106 -13.96 -9.21 -25.54
CA THR A 106 -15.24 -9.20 -24.82
C THR A 106 -15.69 -10.63 -24.53
N ASN A 107 -15.85 -10.98 -23.26
CA ASN A 107 -16.57 -12.19 -22.87
C ASN A 107 -18.08 -11.91 -22.81
N VAL A 108 -18.81 -12.41 -23.79
CA VAL A 108 -20.27 -12.22 -23.90
C VAL A 108 -21.04 -13.18 -22.98
N GLN A 109 -20.48 -14.39 -22.79
CA GLN A 109 -21.00 -15.43 -21.90
C GLN A 109 -19.80 -16.16 -21.25
N ASN A 110 -20.04 -17.37 -20.76
CA ASN A 110 -18.99 -18.14 -20.09
C ASN A 110 -17.85 -18.50 -21.06
N THR A 111 -16.64 -18.12 -20.73
CA THR A 111 -15.42 -18.48 -21.45
C THR A 111 -14.40 -19.04 -20.48
N THR A 112 -13.70 -20.08 -20.89
CA THR A 112 -12.59 -20.67 -20.15
C THR A 112 -11.37 -20.78 -21.06
N LEU A 113 -10.26 -20.22 -20.62
CA LEU A 113 -8.97 -20.30 -21.29
C LEU A 113 -7.97 -21.01 -20.36
N ASN A 114 -7.34 -22.07 -20.85
CA ASN A 114 -6.42 -22.89 -20.09
C ASN A 114 -5.05 -22.91 -20.78
N ASP A 115 -4.03 -22.50 -20.06
CA ASP A 115 -2.63 -22.71 -20.41
C ASP A 115 -2.11 -23.93 -19.63
N LEU A 116 -1.76 -24.98 -20.35
CA LEU A 116 -1.16 -26.20 -19.81
C LEU A 116 0.29 -26.37 -20.29
N GLU A 117 0.93 -25.29 -20.70
CA GLU A 117 2.33 -25.29 -21.11
C GLU A 117 3.23 -25.82 -19.99
N ASP A 118 4.23 -26.62 -20.36
CA ASP A 118 5.22 -27.12 -19.41
C ASP A 118 6.10 -25.95 -18.92
N PRO A 119 6.16 -25.66 -17.62
CA PRO A 119 7.00 -24.59 -17.07
C PRO A 119 8.50 -24.73 -17.41
N SER A 120 8.96 -25.94 -17.75
CA SER A 120 10.34 -26.20 -18.20
C SER A 120 10.60 -25.78 -19.66
N ASN A 121 9.55 -25.44 -20.41
CA ASN A 121 9.68 -24.98 -21.78
C ASN A 121 10.21 -23.55 -21.83
N ILE A 122 11.53 -23.38 -21.91
CA ILE A 122 12.21 -22.07 -21.94
C ILE A 122 11.89 -21.23 -23.18
N ASN A 123 11.33 -21.80 -24.22
CA ASN A 123 10.89 -21.12 -25.43
C ASN A 123 9.38 -20.83 -25.44
N GLY A 124 8.66 -21.29 -24.41
CA GLY A 124 7.23 -21.16 -24.30
C GLY A 124 6.76 -19.73 -23.99
N GLU A 125 5.53 -19.46 -24.40
CA GLU A 125 4.87 -18.17 -24.14
C GLU A 125 4.43 -18.05 -22.67
N CYS A 126 4.13 -19.14 -22.04
CA CYS A 126 3.88 -19.32 -20.59
C CYS A 126 2.94 -18.28 -19.98
N ALA A 127 1.80 -18.10 -20.62
CA ALA A 127 0.69 -17.28 -20.15
C ALA A 127 -0.63 -17.71 -20.81
N VAL A 128 -1.76 -17.52 -20.13
CA VAL A 128 -3.09 -17.73 -20.75
C VAL A 128 -3.37 -16.67 -21.80
N ILE A 129 -3.08 -15.41 -21.50
CA ILE A 129 -3.09 -14.31 -22.47
C ILE A 129 -1.73 -13.62 -22.45
N LYS A 130 -1.10 -13.55 -23.62
CA LYS A 130 0.16 -12.82 -23.81
C LYS A 130 -0.05 -11.62 -24.71
N ILE A 131 0.30 -10.44 -24.23
CA ILE A 131 0.22 -9.17 -24.94
C ILE A 131 1.63 -8.64 -25.14
N LYS A 132 2.09 -8.57 -26.39
CA LYS A 132 3.44 -8.12 -26.72
C LYS A 132 3.52 -6.59 -26.69
N LYS A 133 4.74 -6.08 -26.59
CA LYS A 133 5.09 -4.68 -26.37
C LYS A 133 4.31 -3.65 -27.20
N ASN A 134 4.17 -2.44 -26.65
CA ASN A 134 3.57 -1.27 -27.29
C ASN A 134 2.10 -1.49 -27.75
N SER A 135 1.36 -2.39 -27.11
CA SER A 135 -0.01 -2.70 -27.48
C SER A 135 -1.01 -2.18 -26.44
N GLU A 136 -2.26 -1.99 -26.89
CA GLU A 136 -3.37 -1.61 -26.02
C GLU A 136 -4.48 -2.63 -26.14
N VAL A 137 -4.90 -3.18 -25.00
CA VAL A 137 -5.96 -4.20 -24.93
C VAL A 137 -7.00 -3.81 -23.91
N ILE A 138 -8.25 -3.85 -24.32
CA ILE A 138 -9.40 -3.56 -23.49
C ILE A 138 -10.17 -4.85 -23.26
N PHE A 139 -10.38 -5.22 -22.00
CA PHE A 139 -11.22 -6.33 -21.59
C PHE A 139 -12.62 -5.85 -21.18
N ASP A 140 -13.66 -6.52 -21.67
CA ASP A 140 -15.04 -6.34 -21.25
C ASP A 140 -15.65 -7.71 -20.91
N ASN A 141 -16.47 -7.80 -19.87
CA ASN A 141 -16.98 -9.08 -19.38
C ASN A 141 -18.44 -8.99 -18.94
N GLN A 142 -19.28 -9.82 -19.52
CA GLN A 142 -20.72 -9.89 -19.23
C GLN A 142 -21.15 -11.21 -18.58
N GLY A 143 -20.21 -12.15 -18.41
CA GLY A 143 -20.46 -13.48 -17.85
C GLY A 143 -19.37 -13.90 -16.90
N THR A 144 -19.02 -15.18 -16.92
CA THR A 144 -17.86 -15.72 -16.18
C THR A 144 -16.69 -15.89 -17.14
N PHE A 145 -15.57 -15.24 -16.86
CA PHE A 145 -14.37 -15.34 -17.66
C PHE A 145 -13.29 -16.02 -16.82
N ASN A 146 -13.06 -17.31 -17.09
CA ASN A 146 -12.11 -18.13 -16.37
C ASN A 146 -10.77 -18.18 -17.10
N PHE A 147 -9.70 -17.95 -16.37
CA PHE A 147 -8.32 -18.10 -16.80
C PHE A 147 -7.58 -19.06 -15.87
N ASN A 148 -7.00 -20.12 -16.42
CA ASN A 148 -6.24 -21.12 -15.67
C ASN A 148 -4.85 -21.25 -16.28
N GLY A 149 -3.82 -20.78 -15.58
CA GLY A 149 -2.41 -20.80 -15.98
C GLY A 149 -1.57 -21.69 -15.08
N LYS A 150 -0.80 -22.60 -15.67
CA LYS A 150 0.13 -23.47 -14.92
C LYS A 150 1.56 -22.94 -14.85
N CYS A 151 1.85 -21.84 -15.50
CA CYS A 151 3.19 -21.34 -15.61
C CYS A 151 3.39 -19.99 -14.90
N LYS A 152 4.20 -19.10 -15.52
CA LYS A 152 4.67 -17.86 -14.87
C LYS A 152 3.58 -16.83 -14.61
N ASN A 153 2.64 -16.69 -15.56
CA ASN A 153 1.63 -15.62 -15.47
C ASN A 153 0.31 -16.11 -16.07
N VAL A 154 -0.81 -15.61 -15.59
CA VAL A 154 -2.10 -15.85 -16.24
C VAL A 154 -2.32 -14.83 -17.36
N ILE A 155 -2.16 -13.54 -17.08
CA ILE A 155 -2.14 -12.49 -18.11
C ILE A 155 -0.77 -11.81 -18.07
N LYS A 156 -0.05 -11.80 -19.21
CA LYS A 156 1.26 -11.12 -19.33
C LYS A 156 1.20 -10.02 -20.38
N GLY A 157 1.43 -8.78 -19.95
CA GLY A 157 1.75 -7.65 -20.81
C GLY A 157 3.26 -7.38 -20.82
N GLY A 158 3.81 -7.06 -22.00
CA GLY A 158 5.21 -6.64 -22.15
C GLY A 158 5.40 -5.14 -21.94
N SER A 159 6.58 -4.64 -22.31
CA SER A 159 6.94 -3.22 -22.17
C SER A 159 5.96 -2.31 -22.92
N ASP A 160 5.56 -1.21 -22.29
CA ASP A 160 4.67 -0.19 -22.86
C ASP A 160 3.26 -0.75 -23.26
N VAL A 161 2.81 -1.82 -22.60
CA VAL A 161 1.46 -2.37 -22.79
C VAL A 161 0.48 -1.66 -21.88
N SER A 162 -0.66 -1.24 -22.44
CA SER A 162 -1.81 -0.76 -21.68
C SER A 162 -2.88 -1.86 -21.63
N ILE A 163 -3.26 -2.26 -20.42
CA ILE A 163 -4.37 -3.21 -20.20
C ILE A 163 -5.46 -2.50 -19.41
N ILE A 164 -6.66 -2.45 -20.00
CA ILE A 164 -7.81 -1.76 -19.42
C ILE A 164 -8.93 -2.78 -19.22
N PHE A 165 -9.41 -2.92 -17.99
CA PHE A 165 -10.60 -3.69 -17.66
C PHE A 165 -11.78 -2.73 -17.53
N GLU A 166 -12.71 -2.82 -18.49
CA GLU A 166 -13.92 -1.98 -18.50
C GLU A 166 -14.83 -2.27 -17.31
N LYS A 167 -15.67 -1.31 -16.98
CA LYS A 167 -16.73 -1.51 -15.98
C LYS A 167 -17.73 -2.53 -16.50
N SER A 168 -17.64 -3.75 -16.00
CA SER A 168 -18.43 -4.90 -16.47
C SER A 168 -19.29 -5.49 -15.35
N GLN A 169 -20.31 -6.27 -15.74
CA GLN A 169 -21.19 -6.97 -14.80
C GLN A 169 -20.75 -8.41 -14.51
N GLY A 170 -19.78 -8.90 -15.29
CA GLY A 170 -19.27 -10.26 -15.18
C GLY A 170 -18.19 -10.43 -14.14
N THR A 171 -17.81 -11.67 -13.90
CA THR A 171 -16.75 -12.05 -12.96
C THR A 171 -15.54 -12.56 -13.72
N TYR A 172 -14.38 -12.02 -13.44
CA TYR A 172 -13.09 -12.56 -13.84
C TYR A 172 -12.62 -13.54 -12.76
N ILE A 173 -12.31 -14.78 -13.14
CA ILE A 173 -11.72 -15.80 -12.27
C ILE A 173 -10.34 -16.11 -12.82
N ILE A 174 -9.31 -15.76 -12.06
CA ILE A 174 -7.91 -15.83 -12.46
C ILE A 174 -7.19 -16.79 -11.52
N ASN A 175 -6.82 -17.96 -12.03
CA ASN A 175 -6.12 -18.97 -11.27
C ASN A 175 -4.76 -19.22 -11.92
N GLY A 176 -3.67 -19.07 -11.17
CA GLY A 176 -2.31 -19.26 -11.67
C GLY A 176 -1.38 -19.89 -10.65
N ASP A 177 -0.52 -20.82 -11.11
CA ASP A 177 0.58 -21.33 -10.30
C ASP A 177 1.70 -20.29 -10.10
N GLY A 178 1.77 -19.27 -10.96
CA GLY A 178 2.62 -18.09 -10.85
C GLY A 178 1.80 -16.82 -10.63
N ASN A 179 2.16 -15.71 -11.30
CA ASN A 179 1.43 -14.45 -11.13
C ASN A 179 0.06 -14.47 -11.80
N GLY A 180 -0.92 -13.78 -11.22
CA GLY A 180 -2.22 -13.57 -11.83
C GLY A 180 -2.12 -12.64 -13.06
N ILE A 181 -1.93 -11.35 -12.85
CA ILE A 181 -1.74 -10.34 -13.91
C ILE A 181 -0.35 -9.73 -13.73
N ALA A 182 0.51 -9.86 -14.73
CA ALA A 182 1.82 -9.21 -14.74
C ALA A 182 1.97 -8.35 -15.99
N ASN A 183 2.19 -7.05 -15.82
CA ASN A 183 2.31 -6.10 -16.92
C ASN A 183 3.52 -5.17 -16.73
N ASP A 184 4.25 -4.93 -17.78
CA ASP A 184 5.41 -4.03 -17.75
C ASP A 184 5.05 -2.62 -18.29
N GLY A 185 3.78 -2.23 -18.22
CA GLY A 185 3.26 -0.96 -18.71
C GLY A 185 2.26 -0.31 -17.76
N TYR A 186 0.99 -0.24 -18.15
CA TYR A 186 -0.11 0.41 -17.43
C TYR A 186 -1.28 -0.53 -17.22
N LEU A 187 -1.82 -0.57 -16.01
CA LEU A 187 -3.03 -1.33 -15.66
C LEU A 187 -4.14 -0.38 -15.20
N GLU A 188 -5.36 -0.57 -15.73
CA GLU A 188 -6.53 0.19 -15.33
C GLU A 188 -7.73 -0.74 -15.09
N PHE A 189 -8.40 -0.56 -13.96
CA PHE A 189 -9.63 -1.26 -13.59
C PHE A 189 -10.76 -0.24 -13.41
N ASN A 190 -11.71 -0.22 -14.37
CA ASN A 190 -12.85 0.69 -14.33
C ASN A 190 -14.01 0.16 -13.48
N GLY A 191 -13.96 -1.12 -13.08
CA GLY A 191 -14.93 -1.82 -12.23
C GLY A 191 -15.00 -3.30 -12.58
N GLY A 192 -15.96 -4.02 -12.01
CA GLY A 192 -16.13 -5.46 -12.21
C GLY A 192 -15.81 -6.27 -10.95
N SER A 193 -15.93 -7.59 -11.06
CA SER A 193 -15.65 -8.53 -9.96
C SER A 193 -14.47 -9.42 -10.34
N TYR A 194 -13.50 -9.53 -9.44
CA TYR A 194 -12.26 -10.28 -9.63
C TYR A 194 -12.08 -11.28 -8.49
N ILE A 195 -11.91 -12.54 -8.84
CA ILE A 195 -11.51 -13.62 -7.94
C ILE A 195 -10.15 -14.11 -8.42
N ILE A 196 -9.10 -13.86 -7.66
CA ILE A 196 -7.72 -14.13 -8.07
C ILE A 196 -7.07 -15.09 -7.08
N LYS A 197 -6.55 -16.19 -7.60
CA LYS A 197 -5.69 -17.13 -6.87
C LYS A 197 -4.37 -17.24 -7.59
N ALA A 198 -3.28 -16.83 -6.95
CA ALA A 198 -1.96 -16.78 -7.56
C ALA A 198 -0.90 -17.43 -6.66
N GLY A 199 -0.06 -18.26 -7.24
CA GLY A 199 1.13 -18.81 -6.57
C GLY A 199 2.30 -17.82 -6.52
N GLY A 200 2.18 -16.66 -7.13
CA GLY A 200 3.09 -15.53 -7.09
C GLY A 200 2.34 -14.26 -6.69
N ASP A 201 2.67 -13.11 -7.32
CA ASP A 201 1.94 -11.85 -7.15
C ASP A 201 0.56 -11.95 -7.81
N ALA A 202 -0.49 -11.39 -7.18
CA ALA A 202 -1.80 -11.43 -7.80
C ALA A 202 -1.90 -10.43 -8.96
N ILE A 203 -1.49 -9.17 -8.76
CA ILE A 203 -1.49 -8.10 -9.77
C ILE A 203 -0.18 -7.33 -9.66
N LYS A 204 0.65 -7.43 -10.70
CA LYS A 204 1.97 -6.81 -10.76
C LYS A 204 2.10 -5.86 -11.95
N CYS A 205 2.56 -4.64 -11.69
CA CYS A 205 2.93 -3.65 -12.69
C CYS A 205 4.29 -3.04 -12.36
N ASP A 206 5.34 -3.84 -12.52
CA ASP A 206 6.70 -3.54 -12.07
C ASP A 206 7.72 -3.82 -13.19
N PRO A 207 7.84 -2.91 -14.18
CA PRO A 207 8.80 -3.04 -15.27
C PRO A 207 10.24 -2.86 -14.80
N ASP A 208 11.18 -3.56 -15.44
CA ASP A 208 12.63 -3.42 -15.18
C ASP A 208 13.15 -2.00 -15.47
N GLU A 209 12.54 -1.30 -16.46
CA GLU A 209 12.88 0.07 -16.82
C GLU A 209 11.67 1.00 -16.62
N THR A 210 11.80 2.00 -15.78
CA THR A 210 10.74 2.97 -15.50
C THR A 210 10.69 4.06 -16.56
N LYS A 211 9.67 4.01 -17.44
CA LYS A 211 9.25 5.12 -18.30
C LYS A 211 8.04 5.83 -17.65
N ASP A 212 7.78 7.08 -18.04
CA ASP A 212 6.80 7.95 -17.36
C ASP A 212 5.38 7.38 -17.21
N ASN A 213 4.95 6.49 -18.10
CA ASN A 213 3.62 5.87 -18.04
C ASN A 213 3.61 4.42 -17.57
N ASN A 214 4.78 3.80 -17.35
CA ASN A 214 4.88 2.41 -16.93
C ASN A 214 4.90 2.27 -15.41
N GLY A 215 4.59 1.09 -14.91
CA GLY A 215 4.62 0.79 -13.49
C GLY A 215 3.49 1.41 -12.69
N LYS A 216 2.31 1.62 -13.32
CA LYS A 216 1.15 2.26 -12.69
C LYS A 216 -0.06 1.34 -12.69
N ILE A 217 -0.76 1.29 -11.57
CA ILE A 217 -2.06 0.64 -11.37
C ILE A 217 -3.08 1.70 -10.99
N LEU A 218 -4.15 1.84 -11.77
CA LEU A 218 -5.30 2.68 -11.48
C LEU A 218 -6.55 1.82 -11.27
N ILE A 219 -7.15 1.91 -10.10
CA ILE A 219 -8.42 1.25 -9.77
C ILE A 219 -9.46 2.33 -9.53
N LYS A 220 -10.43 2.46 -10.46
CA LYS A 220 -11.52 3.43 -10.32
C LYS A 220 -12.69 2.87 -9.52
N ASP A 221 -12.94 1.56 -9.64
CA ASP A 221 -14.00 0.83 -8.94
C ASP A 221 -13.75 -0.69 -9.07
N GLY A 222 -14.43 -1.51 -8.31
CA GLY A 222 -14.43 -2.96 -8.44
C GLY A 222 -14.42 -3.70 -7.11
N THR A 223 -14.69 -5.01 -7.20
CA THR A 223 -14.61 -5.93 -6.04
C THR A 223 -13.51 -6.94 -6.28
N PHE A 224 -12.54 -7.00 -5.40
CA PHE A 224 -11.37 -7.85 -5.50
C PHE A 224 -11.32 -8.85 -4.33
N ASN A 225 -11.42 -10.14 -4.63
CA ASN A 225 -11.17 -11.23 -3.70
C ASN A 225 -9.88 -11.92 -4.11
N ILE A 226 -8.82 -11.75 -3.34
CA ILE A 226 -7.47 -12.17 -3.69
C ILE A 226 -6.89 -13.10 -2.63
N GLU A 227 -6.42 -14.25 -3.08
CA GLU A 227 -5.54 -15.14 -2.34
C GLU A 227 -4.25 -15.34 -3.15
N CYS A 228 -3.09 -15.00 -2.62
CA CYS A 228 -1.81 -15.17 -3.31
C CYS A 228 -0.68 -15.54 -2.34
N THR A 229 0.39 -16.11 -2.89
CA THR A 229 1.55 -16.47 -2.08
C THR A 229 2.47 -15.27 -1.83
N ASN A 230 2.62 -14.40 -2.83
CA ASN A 230 3.43 -13.20 -2.73
C ASN A 230 2.55 -11.95 -2.56
N ASP A 231 2.95 -10.82 -3.15
CA ASP A 231 2.27 -9.55 -2.99
C ASP A 231 0.93 -9.53 -3.75
N ALA A 232 -0.11 -8.93 -3.15
CA ALA A 232 -1.40 -8.86 -3.85
C ALA A 232 -1.39 -7.79 -4.94
N PHE A 233 -0.86 -6.62 -4.67
CA PHE A 233 -0.65 -5.55 -5.65
C PHE A 233 0.79 -5.04 -5.58
N THR A 234 1.50 -5.11 -6.69
CA THR A 234 2.85 -4.57 -6.82
C THR A 234 2.93 -3.56 -7.96
N ALA A 235 3.46 -2.38 -7.71
CA ALA A 235 3.74 -1.37 -8.74
C ALA A 235 5.09 -0.70 -8.50
N SER A 236 5.73 -0.21 -9.58
CA SER A 236 6.98 0.53 -9.43
C SER A 236 6.80 2.04 -9.33
N ARG A 237 5.64 2.60 -9.70
CA ARG A 237 5.46 4.05 -9.65
C ARG A 237 4.23 4.51 -8.86
N ASN A 238 3.05 4.01 -9.19
CA ASN A 238 1.84 4.44 -8.52
C ASN A 238 0.83 3.30 -8.39
N ILE A 239 0.20 3.21 -7.23
CA ILE A 239 -1.06 2.51 -7.03
C ILE A 239 -2.08 3.56 -6.63
N THR A 240 -3.06 3.82 -7.51
CA THR A 240 -4.13 4.78 -7.23
C THR A 240 -5.46 4.05 -7.15
N ILE A 241 -6.12 4.12 -6.01
CA ILE A 241 -7.46 3.58 -5.78
C ILE A 241 -8.40 4.77 -5.59
N VAL A 242 -9.35 4.95 -6.54
CA VAL A 242 -10.39 5.97 -6.42
C VAL A 242 -11.45 5.45 -5.44
N LYS A 243 -11.91 4.20 -5.64
CA LYS A 243 -12.75 3.43 -4.72
C LYS A 243 -12.72 1.95 -5.08
N GLY A 244 -13.31 1.12 -4.22
CA GLY A 244 -13.47 -0.32 -4.46
C GLY A 244 -13.59 -1.11 -3.16
N GLU A 245 -13.91 -2.40 -3.30
CA GLU A 245 -13.98 -3.34 -2.18
C GLU A 245 -12.89 -4.41 -2.35
N PHE A 246 -12.09 -4.61 -1.32
CA PHE A 246 -10.94 -5.51 -1.34
C PHE A 246 -11.00 -6.47 -0.16
N ASN A 247 -10.88 -7.75 -0.47
CA ASN A 247 -10.68 -8.82 0.51
C ASN A 247 -9.43 -9.60 0.08
N ILE A 248 -8.34 -9.40 0.79
CA ILE A 248 -7.01 -9.84 0.40
C ILE A 248 -6.39 -10.70 1.49
N LYS A 249 -5.86 -11.85 1.08
CA LYS A 249 -5.03 -12.69 1.92
C LYS A 249 -3.75 -13.07 1.19
N THR A 250 -2.59 -12.83 1.83
CA THR A 250 -1.28 -13.19 1.29
C THR A 250 -0.62 -14.24 2.18
N GLU A 251 0.05 -15.24 1.59
CA GLU A 251 0.82 -16.31 2.24
C GLU A 251 0.20 -16.83 3.56
N ASN A 252 -1.04 -17.27 3.51
CA ASN A 252 -1.80 -17.78 4.66
C ASN A 252 -2.13 -16.75 5.76
N GLY A 253 -1.82 -15.46 5.58
CA GLY A 253 -2.17 -14.36 6.48
C GLY A 253 -1.12 -14.08 7.56
N HIS A 254 -1.43 -13.11 8.43
CA HIS A 254 -0.54 -12.59 9.47
C HIS A 254 0.04 -13.63 10.41
N ASP A 255 -0.67 -14.72 10.66
CA ASP A 255 -0.24 -15.84 11.52
C ASP A 255 0.63 -16.87 10.79
N SER A 256 1.05 -16.64 9.53
CA SER A 256 1.78 -17.62 8.73
C SER A 256 3.07 -18.05 9.43
N LYS A 257 3.18 -19.36 9.68
CA LYS A 257 4.39 -19.97 10.28
C LYS A 257 5.41 -20.40 9.22
N THR A 258 5.07 -20.32 7.95
CA THR A 258 5.91 -20.71 6.82
C THR A 258 6.54 -19.52 6.10
N PHE A 259 6.03 -18.32 6.33
CA PHE A 259 6.55 -17.11 5.73
C PHE A 259 7.93 -16.75 6.27
N ASN A 260 8.84 -16.42 5.36
CA ASN A 260 10.18 -15.93 5.67
C ASN A 260 10.44 -14.66 4.87
N LYS A 261 10.36 -13.51 5.53
CA LYS A 261 10.53 -12.19 4.90
C LYS A 261 11.92 -11.93 4.30
N THR A 262 12.93 -12.74 4.64
CA THR A 262 14.25 -12.64 4.01
C THR A 262 14.33 -13.35 2.66
N GLU A 263 13.39 -14.23 2.33
CA GLU A 263 13.37 -15.05 1.11
C GLU A 263 12.25 -14.64 0.16
N SER A 264 11.15 -14.08 0.69
CA SER A 264 9.95 -13.73 -0.09
C SER A 264 9.28 -12.48 0.46
N SER A 265 8.30 -11.97 -0.27
CA SER A 265 7.47 -10.83 0.08
C SER A 265 6.01 -11.25 -0.04
N ALA A 266 5.18 -10.87 0.92
CA ALA A 266 3.76 -11.25 0.95
C ALA A 266 2.91 -10.07 1.46
N LYS A 267 3.08 -8.91 0.79
CA LYS A 267 2.45 -7.65 1.15
C LYS A 267 1.07 -7.49 0.51
N GLY A 268 0.22 -6.69 1.14
CA GLY A 268 -1.07 -6.33 0.54
C GLY A 268 -0.89 -5.41 -0.67
N PHE A 269 -0.37 -4.22 -0.44
CA PHE A 269 -0.06 -3.24 -1.49
C PHE A 269 1.39 -2.81 -1.39
N LYS A 270 2.15 -2.97 -2.48
CA LYS A 270 3.58 -2.71 -2.53
C LYS A 270 3.96 -1.72 -3.62
N LEU A 271 4.67 -0.67 -3.26
CA LEU A 271 5.34 0.25 -4.18
C LEU A 271 6.85 0.08 -4.07
N THR A 272 7.51 -0.26 -5.20
CA THR A 272 8.91 -0.67 -5.20
C THR A 272 9.90 0.48 -5.40
N ASN A 273 9.45 1.70 -5.71
CA ASN A 273 10.29 2.84 -6.06
C ASN A 273 10.05 4.05 -5.13
N ASN A 274 11.12 4.74 -4.77
CA ASN A 274 11.11 5.94 -3.91
C ASN A 274 11.34 7.26 -4.66
N ALA A 275 11.30 7.27 -5.99
CA ALA A 275 11.47 8.50 -6.76
C ALA A 275 10.33 9.49 -6.46
N THR A 276 10.62 10.79 -6.57
CA THR A 276 9.63 11.85 -6.37
C THR A 276 8.36 11.61 -7.20
N GLY A 277 7.20 11.64 -6.54
CA GLY A 277 5.90 11.41 -7.15
C GLY A 277 5.51 9.94 -7.27
N CYS A 278 6.29 9.01 -6.71
CA CYS A 278 5.88 7.62 -6.53
C CYS A 278 5.05 7.51 -5.25
N GLU A 279 3.82 7.00 -5.38
CA GLU A 279 2.89 6.94 -4.25
C GLU A 279 1.90 5.77 -4.32
N ILE A 280 1.50 5.27 -3.16
CA ILE A 280 0.24 4.57 -2.98
C ILE A 280 -0.79 5.60 -2.51
N LYS A 281 -1.86 5.79 -3.27
CA LYS A 281 -2.92 6.74 -2.94
C LYS A 281 -4.28 6.09 -2.97
N ILE A 282 -5.00 6.15 -1.86
CA ILE A 282 -6.36 5.64 -1.74
C ILE A 282 -7.28 6.80 -1.41
N CYS A 283 -8.20 7.14 -2.35
CA CYS A 283 -9.16 8.21 -2.15
C CYS A 283 -10.34 7.75 -1.29
N GLU A 284 -10.84 6.54 -1.55
CA GLU A 284 -11.89 5.86 -0.80
C GLU A 284 -11.77 4.36 -1.01
N GLY A 285 -12.12 3.53 -0.04
CA GLY A 285 -12.09 2.08 -0.18
C GLY A 285 -12.71 1.37 1.01
N LYS A 286 -13.15 0.14 0.75
CA LYS A 286 -13.50 -0.81 1.82
C LYS A 286 -12.53 -1.97 1.73
N ILE A 287 -11.58 -2.01 2.65
CA ILE A 287 -10.39 -2.85 2.51
C ILE A 287 -10.23 -3.75 3.74
N PHE A 288 -10.24 -5.05 3.50
CA PHE A 288 -9.86 -6.07 4.47
C PHE A 288 -8.54 -6.70 4.00
N LEU A 289 -7.53 -6.68 4.87
CA LEU A 289 -6.21 -7.27 4.64
C LEU A 289 -5.86 -8.26 5.75
N ASP A 290 -5.39 -9.44 5.34
CA ASP A 290 -4.78 -10.46 6.19
C ASP A 290 -3.46 -10.89 5.53
N THR A 291 -2.36 -10.23 5.88
CA THR A 291 -1.07 -10.32 5.17
C THR A 291 0.00 -10.94 6.06
N ALA A 292 0.85 -11.78 5.48
CA ALA A 292 1.98 -12.36 6.23
C ALA A 292 3.17 -11.40 6.41
N ASP A 293 3.22 -10.32 5.66
CA ASP A 293 4.17 -9.23 5.66
C ASP A 293 3.39 -7.91 5.85
N ASP A 294 3.88 -6.74 5.43
CA ASP A 294 3.19 -5.47 5.58
C ASP A 294 1.83 -5.48 4.84
N ALA A 295 0.84 -4.81 5.42
CA ALA A 295 -0.42 -4.62 4.71
C ALA A 295 -0.28 -3.56 3.60
N PHE A 296 0.37 -2.44 3.88
CA PHE A 296 0.75 -1.42 2.92
C PHE A 296 2.24 -1.11 3.05
N HIS A 297 2.97 -1.27 1.97
CA HIS A 297 4.39 -0.94 1.89
C HIS A 297 4.68 -0.02 0.72
N SER A 298 4.98 1.22 0.97
CA SER A 298 5.41 2.19 -0.04
C SER A 298 6.85 2.61 0.18
N LYS A 299 7.75 2.38 -0.76
CA LYS A 299 9.08 3.02 -0.70
C LYS A 299 9.02 4.54 -0.91
N GLY A 300 7.92 5.06 -1.48
CA GLY A 300 7.62 6.48 -1.63
C GLY A 300 6.59 6.96 -0.61
N ASP A 301 5.62 7.75 -1.09
CA ASP A 301 4.51 8.25 -0.28
C ASP A 301 3.40 7.20 -0.11
N LEU A 302 2.73 7.25 1.05
CA LEU A 302 1.48 6.52 1.31
C LEU A 302 0.41 7.49 1.76
N LYS A 303 -0.73 7.54 1.04
CA LYS A 303 -1.84 8.44 1.34
C LYS A 303 -3.15 7.67 1.41
N ILE A 304 -3.78 7.64 2.56
CA ILE A 304 -5.10 7.04 2.79
C ILE A 304 -6.06 8.15 3.22
N LEU A 305 -6.96 8.57 2.31
CA LEU A 305 -7.75 9.78 2.51
C LEU A 305 -9.10 9.51 3.17
N ALA A 306 -9.77 8.41 2.80
CA ALA A 306 -11.06 8.02 3.33
C ALA A 306 -11.29 6.50 3.17
N GLY A 307 -12.36 5.98 3.79
CA GLY A 307 -12.79 4.59 3.67
C GLY A 307 -12.72 3.80 4.97
N ASP A 308 -13.09 2.51 4.88
CA ASP A 308 -13.12 1.56 5.99
C ASP A 308 -12.02 0.50 5.83
N TYR A 309 -11.17 0.37 6.82
CA TYR A 309 -10.01 -0.53 6.80
C TYR A 309 -10.01 -1.46 8.01
N ILE A 310 -9.83 -2.76 7.76
CA ILE A 310 -9.54 -3.77 8.78
C ILE A 310 -8.28 -4.51 8.33
N ILE A 311 -7.23 -4.39 9.13
CA ILE A 311 -5.89 -4.86 8.79
C ILE A 311 -5.39 -5.82 9.87
N TYR A 312 -4.90 -6.95 9.41
CA TYR A 312 -4.05 -7.89 10.14
C TYR A 312 -2.76 -8.04 9.34
N ALA A 313 -1.65 -7.61 9.88
CA ALA A 313 -0.33 -7.68 9.27
C ALA A 313 0.62 -8.54 10.09
N GLY A 314 1.45 -9.32 9.44
CA GLY A 314 2.50 -10.10 10.10
C GLY A 314 3.77 -9.29 10.34
N ASP A 315 3.91 -8.13 9.68
CA ASP A 315 4.92 -7.10 9.91
C ASP A 315 4.16 -5.76 10.07
N ASP A 316 4.39 -4.73 9.26
CA ASP A 316 3.81 -3.43 9.50
C ASP A 316 2.37 -3.29 8.95
N GLY A 317 1.54 -2.55 9.69
CA GLY A 317 0.22 -2.18 9.20
C GLY A 317 0.31 -1.23 8.00
N LEU A 318 0.96 -0.10 8.18
CA LEU A 318 1.21 0.93 7.17
C LEU A 318 2.67 1.35 7.21
N HIS A 319 3.41 1.11 6.12
CA HIS A 319 4.79 1.53 5.98
C HIS A 319 4.98 2.50 4.81
N ALA A 320 5.57 3.68 5.06
CA ALA A 320 5.95 4.65 4.04
C ALA A 320 7.43 5.05 4.16
N GLY A 321 8.21 4.76 3.15
CA GLY A 321 9.63 5.18 3.12
C GLY A 321 9.82 6.70 3.08
N LEU A 322 8.79 7.47 2.72
CA LEU A 322 8.79 8.94 2.73
C LEU A 322 7.64 9.48 3.58
N ASN A 323 6.59 9.99 2.95
CA ASN A 323 5.50 10.66 3.67
C ASN A 323 4.28 9.76 3.81
N LEU A 324 3.76 9.63 5.01
CA LEU A 324 2.51 8.97 5.32
C LEU A 324 1.43 10.01 5.68
N VAL A 325 0.29 9.96 4.99
CA VAL A 325 -0.81 10.90 5.21
C VAL A 325 -2.12 10.15 5.43
N LEU A 326 -2.80 10.44 6.54
CA LEU A 326 -4.10 9.88 6.90
C LEU A 326 -5.17 10.95 6.99
N GLY A 327 -6.32 10.68 6.36
CA GLY A 327 -7.46 11.58 6.34
C GLY A 327 -7.27 12.79 5.45
N VAL A 328 -8.26 13.67 5.45
CA VAL A 328 -8.30 14.91 4.68
C VAL A 328 -8.34 16.09 5.65
N LYS A 329 -7.58 17.14 5.33
CA LYS A 329 -7.60 18.36 6.13
C LYS A 329 -9.02 18.93 6.21
N ASP A 330 -9.47 19.24 7.44
CA ASP A 330 -10.82 19.71 7.76
C ASP A 330 -11.94 18.74 7.29
N GLY A 331 -11.57 17.48 6.99
CA GLY A 331 -12.51 16.41 6.61
C GLY A 331 -13.32 15.91 7.80
N PRO A 332 -14.50 15.30 7.53
CA PRO A 332 -15.29 14.63 8.57
C PRO A 332 -14.49 13.54 9.27
N LEU A 333 -14.78 13.34 10.56
CA LEU A 333 -14.10 12.35 11.38
C LEU A 333 -14.38 10.92 10.91
N ASP A 334 -15.58 10.66 10.45
CA ASP A 334 -16.08 9.35 10.04
C ASP A 334 -15.80 8.98 8.58
N ASP A 335 -15.18 9.88 7.81
CA ASP A 335 -14.78 9.56 6.43
C ASP A 335 -13.65 8.51 6.37
N LEU A 336 -12.75 8.48 7.36
CA LEU A 336 -11.71 7.47 7.50
C LEU A 336 -11.90 6.67 8.79
N ASN A 337 -12.08 5.36 8.66
CA ASN A 337 -12.13 4.40 9.77
C ASN A 337 -11.05 3.34 9.56
N LEU A 338 -9.91 3.51 10.24
CA LEU A 338 -8.75 2.64 10.12
C LEU A 338 -8.59 1.79 11.38
N LYS A 339 -8.57 0.46 11.21
CA LYS A 339 -8.30 -0.50 12.27
C LYS A 339 -7.15 -1.41 11.88
N VAL A 340 -6.01 -1.23 12.52
CA VAL A 340 -4.89 -2.18 12.51
C VAL A 340 -5.03 -3.04 13.76
N LEU A 341 -5.46 -4.29 13.61
CA LEU A 341 -5.82 -5.16 14.72
C LEU A 341 -4.64 -6.00 15.22
N THR A 342 -3.66 -6.22 14.35
CA THR A 342 -2.35 -6.78 14.69
C THR A 342 -1.31 -6.31 13.68
N SER A 343 -0.10 -6.05 14.15
CA SER A 343 1.10 -5.70 13.36
C SER A 343 2.34 -5.78 14.25
N TYR A 344 3.52 -5.75 13.65
CA TYR A 344 4.77 -5.50 14.38
C TYR A 344 4.82 -4.01 14.73
N GLU A 345 4.93 -3.10 13.74
CA GLU A 345 4.65 -1.68 13.90
C GLU A 345 3.31 -1.34 13.23
N ALA A 346 2.50 -0.47 13.86
CA ALA A 346 1.19 -0.25 13.26
C ALA A 346 1.22 0.79 12.14
N ILE A 347 1.96 1.88 12.32
CA ILE A 347 2.11 2.96 11.34
C ILE A 347 3.55 3.44 11.39
N GLU A 348 4.30 3.23 10.30
CA GLU A 348 5.68 3.68 10.15
C GLU A 348 5.84 4.64 8.96
N GLY A 349 6.66 5.67 9.12
CA GLY A 349 7.01 6.58 8.03
C GLY A 349 8.04 7.63 8.41
N MET A 350 8.83 8.09 7.43
CA MET A 350 9.78 9.18 7.67
C MET A 350 9.09 10.43 8.21
N THR A 351 7.93 10.78 7.63
CA THR A 351 7.05 11.81 8.16
C THR A 351 5.61 11.31 8.19
N ILE A 352 4.91 11.55 9.28
CA ILE A 352 3.54 11.12 9.47
C ILE A 352 2.65 12.33 9.71
N THR A 353 1.60 12.48 8.90
CA THR A 353 0.62 13.55 9.05
C THR A 353 -0.79 12.95 9.16
N ILE A 354 -1.48 13.19 10.25
CA ILE A 354 -2.86 12.77 10.49
C ILE A 354 -3.76 14.00 10.50
N TYR A 355 -4.64 14.12 9.51
CA TYR A 355 -5.57 15.25 9.43
C TYR A 355 -6.91 14.95 10.10
N SER A 356 -7.45 13.76 9.92
CA SER A 356 -8.76 13.35 10.44
C SER A 356 -8.88 11.82 10.43
N GLY A 357 -9.94 11.29 11.02
CA GLY A 357 -10.27 9.87 11.00
C GLY A 357 -10.44 9.26 12.38
N ILE A 358 -11.09 8.10 12.42
CA ILE A 358 -11.14 7.20 13.59
C ILE A 358 -10.07 6.13 13.37
N ILE A 359 -8.99 6.21 14.12
CA ILE A 359 -7.79 5.41 13.93
C ILE A 359 -7.55 4.58 15.20
N ASN A 360 -7.66 3.26 15.06
CA ASN A 360 -7.42 2.30 16.14
C ASN A 360 -6.30 1.38 15.70
N VAL A 361 -5.18 1.39 16.40
CA VAL A 361 -4.03 0.57 16.05
C VAL A 361 -3.54 -0.26 17.22
N THR A 362 -3.09 -1.47 16.91
CA THR A 362 -2.46 -2.40 17.86
C THR A 362 -1.17 -2.94 17.26
N ALA A 363 -0.05 -2.82 18.00
CA ALA A 363 1.28 -3.25 17.59
C ALA A 363 1.96 -4.10 18.67
N GLU A 364 2.83 -5.01 18.22
CA GLU A 364 3.73 -5.78 19.10
C GLU A 364 4.99 -4.98 19.50
N ASP A 365 5.34 -3.96 18.70
CA ASP A 365 6.37 -2.98 18.96
C ASP A 365 5.74 -1.58 18.94
N ASP A 366 6.18 -0.64 18.11
CA ASP A 366 5.76 0.75 18.18
C ASP A 366 4.38 0.99 17.55
N GLY A 367 3.62 1.89 18.16
CA GLY A 367 2.27 2.22 17.69
C GLY A 367 2.29 3.10 16.44
N ILE A 368 2.92 4.28 16.52
CA ILE A 368 3.11 5.23 15.42
C ILE A 368 4.56 5.67 15.45
N ASN A 369 5.35 5.21 14.46
CA ASN A 369 6.79 5.40 14.42
C ASN A 369 7.20 6.37 13.29
N GLY A 370 7.62 7.58 13.68
CA GLY A 370 8.20 8.59 12.81
C GLY A 370 9.69 8.37 12.58
N ALA A 371 10.06 7.18 12.15
CA ALA A 371 11.42 6.74 11.87
C ALA A 371 11.50 6.13 10.46
N GLY A 372 12.59 5.48 10.11
CA GLY A 372 12.76 4.86 8.80
C GLY A 372 13.16 5.86 7.73
N GLY A 373 12.87 5.55 6.51
CA GLY A 373 13.27 6.35 5.34
C GLY A 373 14.59 5.88 4.75
N SER A 374 14.47 5.33 3.57
CA SER A 374 15.47 4.73 2.70
C SER A 374 15.92 3.31 3.07
N GLY A 375 15.07 2.34 2.74
CA GLY A 375 15.50 1.12 2.09
C GLY A 375 16.80 0.46 2.54
N GLY A 376 16.90 0.16 3.78
CA GLY A 376 17.59 -1.02 4.20
C GLY A 376 16.53 -1.92 4.81
N ASP A 377 16.25 -3.06 4.18
CA ASP A 377 15.81 -4.24 4.90
C ASP A 377 16.90 -4.58 5.94
N ILE A 378 17.01 -3.75 6.95
CA ILE A 378 17.68 -4.12 8.18
C ILE A 378 16.55 -4.80 8.94
N GLY A 379 16.44 -6.11 8.71
CA GLY A 379 15.60 -6.95 9.55
C GLY A 379 15.84 -6.62 11.02
N PRO A 380 14.89 -6.94 11.91
CA PRO A 380 14.99 -6.62 13.33
C PRO A 380 16.40 -6.93 13.78
N GLY A 381 17.08 -5.93 14.35
CA GLY A 381 18.37 -6.14 14.97
C GLY A 381 18.24 -7.38 15.83
N PRO A 382 19.25 -8.26 15.93
CA PRO A 382 19.10 -9.48 16.71
C PRO A 382 18.58 -9.07 18.09
N GLY A 383 17.35 -9.48 18.36
CA GLY A 383 16.71 -9.27 19.64
C GLY A 383 17.71 -9.64 20.74
N PRO A 384 17.71 -8.97 21.90
CA PRO A 384 18.70 -9.19 22.94
C PRO A 384 18.79 -10.70 23.20
N GLY A 385 19.88 -11.29 22.70
CA GLY A 385 20.16 -12.70 22.91
C GLY A 385 20.12 -12.99 24.39
N PRO A 386 19.73 -14.19 24.83
CA PRO A 386 19.66 -14.51 26.25
C PRO A 386 20.99 -14.11 26.90
N HIS A 387 20.93 -13.24 27.90
CA HIS A 387 22.08 -12.81 28.65
C HIS A 387 22.86 -14.04 29.12
N PRO A 388 24.14 -14.21 28.74
CA PRO A 388 24.95 -15.25 29.34
C PRO A 388 25.03 -14.96 30.84
N GLY A 389 24.55 -15.90 31.62
CA GLY A 389 24.67 -15.84 33.06
C GLY A 389 26.12 -15.56 33.48
N PRO A 390 26.36 -14.97 34.66
CA PRO A 390 27.70 -14.59 35.12
C PRO A 390 28.61 -15.80 35.09
N GLY A 391 29.53 -15.80 34.12
CA GLY A 391 30.63 -16.78 34.06
C GLY A 391 31.61 -16.51 35.20
N PRO A 392 32.35 -17.55 35.65
CA PRO A 392 33.34 -17.38 36.70
C PRO A 392 34.44 -16.41 36.26
N ASP A 393 34.80 -15.50 37.18
CA ASP A 393 35.80 -14.46 37.05
C ASP A 393 37.14 -15.02 36.56
N PRO A 394 37.71 -14.62 35.40
CA PRO A 394 39.06 -15.03 35.01
C PRO A 394 40.07 -14.21 35.79
N GLY A 395 40.86 -14.88 36.59
CA GLY A 395 41.97 -14.28 37.34
C GLY A 395 42.97 -13.54 36.43
N PRO A 396 43.80 -12.63 36.99
CA PRO A 396 44.67 -11.74 36.22
C PRO A 396 45.72 -12.52 35.41
N GLY A 397 45.62 -12.43 34.08
CA GLY A 397 46.64 -12.93 33.16
C GLY A 397 47.83 -11.96 33.05
N PRO A 398 49.02 -12.43 32.66
CA PRO A 398 50.20 -11.60 32.57
C PRO A 398 50.13 -10.60 31.41
N ASP A 399 50.62 -9.40 31.67
CA ASP A 399 50.72 -8.23 30.81
C ASP A 399 51.48 -8.52 29.50
N PRO A 400 50.93 -8.26 28.28
CA PRO A 400 51.68 -8.36 27.05
C PRO A 400 52.51 -7.09 26.86
N GLY A 401 53.82 -7.24 26.77
CA GLY A 401 54.77 -6.18 26.48
C GLY A 401 54.52 -5.49 25.11
N PRO A 402 55.12 -4.30 24.90
CA PRO A 402 54.86 -3.46 23.74
C PRO A 402 55.40 -4.10 22.45
N GLY A 403 54.48 -4.29 21.46
CA GLY A 403 54.82 -4.72 20.12
C GLY A 403 55.41 -3.58 19.28
N PRO A 404 56.19 -3.87 18.23
CA PRO A 404 56.88 -2.87 17.44
C PRO A 404 55.92 -2.07 16.53
N ASP A 405 56.22 -0.78 16.45
CA ASP A 405 55.58 0.27 15.64
C ASP A 405 55.54 -0.07 14.15
N PRO A 406 54.42 -0.03 13.43
CA PRO A 406 54.41 -0.13 11.96
C PRO A 406 54.72 1.24 11.37
N GLY A 407 55.83 1.29 10.64
CA GLY A 407 56.29 2.46 9.90
C GLY A 407 55.32 3.00 8.84
N PRO A 408 55.53 4.23 8.37
CA PRO A 408 54.57 4.95 7.54
C PRO A 408 54.48 4.38 6.11
N HIS A 409 53.25 4.09 5.67
CA HIS A 409 52.95 3.82 4.26
C HIS A 409 52.88 5.12 3.45
N PRO A 410 53.57 5.23 2.29
CA PRO A 410 53.47 6.40 1.42
C PRO A 410 52.18 6.37 0.61
N TRP A 411 51.45 7.46 0.64
CA TRP A 411 50.33 7.75 -0.27
C TRP A 411 50.86 8.15 -1.65
N PRO A 412 50.26 7.71 -2.76
CA PRO A 412 50.59 8.23 -4.07
C PRO A 412 50.11 9.68 -4.23
N PRO A 413 50.81 10.53 -5.00
CA PRO A 413 50.47 11.92 -5.21
C PRO A 413 49.19 12.08 -6.05
N ARG A 414 48.33 13.01 -5.65
CA ARG A 414 47.17 13.51 -6.39
C ARG A 414 47.69 14.30 -7.63
N ASN A 415 47.26 13.93 -8.82
CA ASN A 415 47.37 14.78 -9.99
C ASN A 415 46.17 15.72 -10.05
N ASP A 416 46.42 17.02 -9.87
CA ASP A 416 45.53 18.11 -10.21
C ASP A 416 45.66 18.37 -11.73
N SER A 417 44.76 17.85 -12.52
CA SER A 417 44.39 18.36 -13.86
C SER A 417 43.37 17.40 -14.46
N ASP A 418 42.11 17.81 -14.48
CA ASP A 418 41.20 17.61 -15.62
C ASP A 418 39.83 18.24 -15.24
N ASP A 419 39.82 19.56 -15.45
CA ASP A 419 38.60 20.29 -15.80
C ASP A 419 38.26 19.87 -17.24
N ASP A 420 37.08 19.27 -17.44
CA ASP A 420 36.25 19.37 -18.66
C ASP A 420 35.21 18.23 -18.71
N TRP A 421 34.01 18.50 -18.22
CA TRP A 421 32.80 17.82 -18.69
C TRP A 421 31.70 18.86 -18.95
N PRO A 422 31.34 19.07 -20.23
CA PRO A 422 30.27 20.00 -20.58
C PRO A 422 28.92 19.28 -20.57
N TRP A 423 28.04 19.59 -19.60
CA TRP A 423 26.61 19.35 -19.71
C TRP A 423 25.89 20.70 -19.79
N PRO A 424 25.22 21.01 -20.90
CA PRO A 424 24.36 22.19 -20.94
C PRO A 424 23.01 21.86 -20.30
N PHE A 425 22.74 22.44 -19.13
CA PHE A 425 21.38 22.55 -18.61
C PHE A 425 20.64 23.64 -19.41
N PRO A 426 19.38 23.42 -19.83
CA PRO A 426 18.57 24.51 -20.37
C PRO A 426 18.30 25.55 -19.27
N PRO A 427 18.13 26.85 -19.61
CA PRO A 427 17.89 27.88 -18.61
C PRO A 427 16.55 27.63 -17.91
N ARG A 428 16.56 27.62 -16.57
CA ARG A 428 15.38 27.62 -15.70
C ARG A 428 14.68 28.96 -15.85
N ASN A 429 13.37 28.90 -16.04
CA ASN A 429 12.51 30.06 -15.79
C ASN A 429 12.32 30.20 -14.27
N ASP A 430 12.80 31.32 -13.73
CA ASP A 430 12.62 31.71 -12.34
C ASP A 430 11.16 32.15 -12.11
N SER A 431 10.27 31.24 -11.78
CA SER A 431 8.95 31.56 -11.23
C SER A 431 8.22 30.40 -10.56
N ASP A 432 8.93 29.35 -10.10
CA ASP A 432 8.34 28.36 -9.23
C ASP A 432 9.09 28.36 -7.89
N ASP A 433 8.59 29.18 -6.96
CA ASP A 433 8.99 29.16 -5.55
C ASP A 433 8.57 27.83 -4.92
N TRP A 434 9.43 26.83 -5.01
CA TRP A 434 9.43 25.70 -4.10
C TRP A 434 10.16 26.13 -2.83
N PRO A 435 9.58 25.91 -1.64
CA PRO A 435 10.34 26.12 -0.42
C PRO A 435 11.60 25.25 -0.47
N PRO A 436 12.73 25.75 0.02
CA PRO A 436 13.97 24.98 0.01
C PRO A 436 13.77 23.70 0.82
N PHE A 437 13.97 22.53 0.18
CA PHE A 437 14.20 21.30 0.92
C PHE A 437 15.37 21.56 1.86
N PRO A 438 15.24 21.35 3.17
CA PRO A 438 16.37 21.43 4.07
C PRO A 438 17.31 20.27 3.73
N GLY A 439 18.30 20.52 2.91
CA GLY A 439 19.42 19.63 2.71
C GLY A 439 20.33 19.72 3.93
N ASN A 440 19.99 19.08 5.02
CA ASN A 440 20.90 18.73 6.09
C ASN A 440 20.41 17.43 6.72
N ARG A 441 21.20 16.38 6.54
CA ARG A 441 21.06 15.14 7.30
C ARG A 441 21.45 15.44 8.75
N GLY A 442 20.44 15.70 9.58
CA GLY A 442 20.61 15.95 10.99
C GLY A 442 19.42 16.69 11.58
N ASN A 443 18.64 16.06 12.39
CA ASN A 443 17.67 16.63 13.33
C ASN A 443 16.42 17.36 12.82
N GLY A 444 15.96 17.20 11.58
CA GLY A 444 14.77 17.93 11.10
C GLY A 444 13.91 17.19 10.10
N SER A 445 14.28 15.98 9.72
CA SER A 445 13.62 15.24 8.63
C SER A 445 12.49 14.32 9.09
N TYR A 446 12.43 13.97 10.37
CA TYR A 446 11.43 13.08 10.94
C TYR A 446 10.44 13.90 11.76
N TYR A 447 9.15 13.61 11.57
CA TYR A 447 8.13 14.21 12.45
C TYR A 447 6.81 13.44 12.40
N ILE A 448 6.06 13.57 13.50
CA ILE A 448 4.65 13.20 13.60
C ILE A 448 3.86 14.49 13.79
N SER A 449 2.90 14.79 12.89
CA SER A 449 2.00 15.93 12.99
C SER A 449 0.55 15.49 13.01
N ILE A 450 -0.19 15.78 14.08
CA ILE A 450 -1.58 15.39 14.25
C ILE A 450 -2.43 16.66 14.30
N TYR A 451 -3.28 16.84 13.28
CA TYR A 451 -4.19 18.00 13.16
C TYR A 451 -5.58 17.72 13.68
N GLY A 452 -5.98 16.44 13.73
CA GLY A 452 -7.30 16.03 14.18
C GLY A 452 -7.42 14.50 14.22
N GLY A 453 -8.65 14.03 14.42
CA GLY A 453 -8.93 12.60 14.49
C GLY A 453 -9.22 12.12 15.91
N GLU A 454 -9.75 10.91 16.00
CA GLU A 454 -9.92 10.14 17.22
C GLU A 454 -8.99 8.93 17.14
N ILE A 455 -7.88 8.99 17.88
CA ILE A 455 -6.75 8.08 17.73
C ILE A 455 -6.58 7.26 18.99
N TYR A 456 -6.56 5.93 18.84
CA TYR A 456 -6.30 4.96 19.89
C TYR A 456 -5.12 4.09 19.48
N VAL A 457 -4.06 4.14 20.28
CA VAL A 457 -2.84 3.36 20.11
C VAL A 457 -2.70 2.40 21.27
N PHE A 458 -2.53 1.12 20.95
CA PHE A 458 -2.21 0.06 21.89
C PHE A 458 -0.95 -0.66 21.40
N CYS A 459 0.14 -0.61 22.16
CA CYS A 459 1.40 -1.20 21.74
C CYS A 459 2.22 -1.75 22.91
N ASP A 460 3.18 -2.59 22.59
CA ASP A 460 4.14 -3.11 23.55
C ASP A 460 5.46 -2.30 23.53
N GLY A 461 5.76 -1.60 22.44
CA GLY A 461 6.82 -0.62 22.26
C GLY A 461 6.40 0.79 22.64
N ASP A 462 6.98 1.79 21.96
CA ASP A 462 6.65 3.20 22.14
C ASP A 462 5.31 3.55 21.47
N GLY A 463 4.55 4.44 22.09
CA GLY A 463 3.23 4.77 21.60
C GLY A 463 3.27 5.66 20.37
N LEU A 464 3.80 6.86 20.52
CA LEU A 464 4.23 7.75 19.44
C LEU A 464 5.74 7.87 19.55
N ASP A 465 6.47 7.35 18.61
CA ASP A 465 7.92 7.43 18.52
C ASP A 465 8.38 8.27 17.34
N THR A 466 9.41 9.08 17.48
CA THR A 466 10.07 9.71 16.33
C THR A 466 11.50 10.15 16.62
N ASN A 467 12.39 9.83 15.71
CA ASN A 467 13.74 10.40 15.68
C ASN A 467 13.77 11.93 15.42
N GLY A 468 12.64 12.61 15.55
CA GLY A 468 12.49 14.04 15.26
C GLY A 468 11.48 14.75 16.17
N ASN A 469 10.52 15.45 15.57
CA ASN A 469 9.59 16.29 16.31
C ASN A 469 8.17 15.71 16.33
N ILE A 470 7.44 15.95 17.41
CA ILE A 470 6.01 15.68 17.51
C ILE A 470 5.26 16.99 17.63
N PHE A 471 4.25 17.20 16.76
CA PHE A 471 3.39 18.37 16.74
C PHE A 471 1.92 17.95 16.88
N ILE A 472 1.27 18.33 17.96
CA ILE A 472 -0.16 18.10 18.18
C ILE A 472 -0.90 19.41 17.98
N HIS A 473 -1.63 19.52 16.88
CA HIS A 473 -2.43 20.68 16.51
C HIS A 473 -3.91 20.50 16.87
N GLY A 474 -4.35 19.28 17.17
CA GLY A 474 -5.72 18.94 17.50
C GLY A 474 -5.93 17.44 17.61
N GLY A 475 -7.19 17.04 17.79
CA GLY A 475 -7.59 15.64 17.89
C GLY A 475 -7.78 15.13 19.32
N ASP A 476 -8.23 13.89 19.41
CA ASP A 476 -8.40 13.12 20.65
C ASP A 476 -7.50 11.89 20.60
N ILE A 477 -6.34 11.97 21.25
CA ILE A 477 -5.24 11.01 21.14
C ILE A 477 -5.14 10.22 22.44
N ASN A 478 -5.24 8.90 22.35
CA ASN A 478 -5.22 7.99 23.48
C ASN A 478 -4.17 6.90 23.22
N VAL A 479 -3.08 6.96 23.97
CA VAL A 479 -1.92 6.07 23.81
C VAL A 479 -1.76 5.20 25.04
N PHE A 480 -1.74 3.89 24.82
CA PHE A 480 -1.49 2.87 25.82
C PHE A 480 -0.28 2.04 25.42
N SER A 481 0.90 2.55 25.72
CA SER A 481 2.16 1.86 25.60
C SER A 481 2.40 1.05 26.86
N GLN A 482 2.57 -0.24 26.74
CA GLN A 482 2.59 -1.14 27.89
C GLN A 482 3.86 -1.98 27.93
N GLY A 483 4.92 -1.44 27.33
CA GLY A 483 6.20 -2.08 27.23
C GLY A 483 7.02 -2.08 28.51
N ASN A 484 8.28 -2.41 28.35
CA ASN A 484 9.29 -2.44 29.39
C ASN A 484 9.75 -1.02 29.79
N ARG A 485 10.78 -0.95 30.65
CA ARG A 485 11.33 0.30 31.21
C ARG A 485 11.77 1.33 30.17
N ASP A 486 12.14 0.89 28.97
CA ASP A 486 12.72 1.74 27.93
C ASP A 486 11.67 2.26 26.94
N ASN A 487 10.41 1.78 27.04
CA ASN A 487 9.29 2.17 26.16
C ASN A 487 8.32 3.09 26.89
N GLU A 488 7.89 4.15 26.23
CA GLU A 488 7.03 5.18 26.78
C GLU A 488 5.85 5.56 25.86
N PRO A 489 4.79 6.19 26.40
CA PRO A 489 3.65 6.56 25.54
C PRO A 489 3.99 7.56 24.45
N ILE A 490 5.00 8.38 24.63
CA ILE A 490 5.47 9.39 23.68
C ILE A 490 6.97 9.50 23.82
N ASP A 491 7.72 9.06 22.80
CA ASP A 491 9.17 9.20 22.69
C ASP A 491 9.54 10.10 21.50
N HIS A 492 10.59 10.91 21.64
CA HIS A 492 11.05 11.81 20.59
C HIS A 492 12.46 12.33 20.81
N ASP A 493 13.27 12.38 19.77
CA ASP A 493 14.62 12.97 19.81
C ASP A 493 14.63 14.50 19.69
N GLY A 494 13.55 15.08 19.20
CA GLY A 494 13.43 16.52 18.90
C GLY A 494 12.58 17.29 19.90
N ASN A 495 11.57 18.00 19.42
CA ASN A 495 10.65 18.79 20.22
C ASN A 495 9.26 18.16 20.26
N PHE A 496 8.65 18.11 21.43
CA PHE A 496 7.23 17.81 21.59
C PHE A 496 6.47 19.13 21.80
N THR A 497 5.53 19.43 20.90
CA THR A 497 4.78 20.67 20.90
C THR A 497 3.26 20.39 20.90
N LEU A 498 2.57 20.93 21.90
CA LEU A 498 1.12 20.83 22.06
C LEU A 498 0.49 22.20 21.73
N PHE A 499 -0.22 22.31 20.62
CA PHE A 499 -0.95 23.53 20.24
C PHE A 499 -2.41 23.48 20.66
N ASP A 500 -3.06 22.31 20.44
CA ASP A 500 -4.48 22.06 20.73
C ASP A 500 -4.74 20.54 20.79
N GLY A 501 -5.90 20.13 21.27
CA GLY A 501 -6.33 18.74 21.30
C GLY A 501 -6.42 18.16 22.71
N THR A 502 -6.57 16.86 22.78
CA THR A 502 -6.56 16.10 24.03
C THR A 502 -5.62 14.91 23.87
N VAL A 503 -4.65 14.79 24.75
CA VAL A 503 -3.65 13.73 24.74
C VAL A 503 -3.70 12.97 26.06
N LEU A 504 -3.92 11.67 26.00
CA LEU A 504 -3.76 10.75 27.12
C LEU A 504 -2.67 9.73 26.79
N GLY A 505 -1.59 9.75 27.54
CA GLY A 505 -0.51 8.77 27.50
C GLY A 505 -0.50 7.93 28.78
N VAL A 506 -0.51 6.60 28.62
CA VAL A 506 -0.51 5.63 29.74
C VAL A 506 0.53 4.56 29.44
N GLY A 507 1.51 4.40 30.34
CA GLY A 507 2.58 3.41 30.11
C GLY A 507 3.70 3.46 31.14
N SER A 508 4.92 3.28 30.67
CA SER A 508 6.14 3.47 31.45
C SER A 508 6.64 4.92 31.35
N GLN A 509 7.45 5.32 32.31
CA GLN A 509 8.01 6.69 32.34
C GLN A 509 9.12 6.87 31.31
N GLY A 510 9.73 5.80 30.81
CA GLY A 510 10.85 5.85 29.89
C GLY A 510 12.14 6.42 30.48
N MET A 511 13.09 6.73 29.60
CA MET A 511 14.36 7.39 29.96
C MET A 511 14.19 8.90 30.08
N GLU A 512 13.44 9.52 29.19
CA GLU A 512 13.06 10.93 29.27
C GLU A 512 11.60 11.05 29.71
N LYS A 513 11.32 12.00 30.56
CA LYS A 513 9.95 12.24 31.00
C LYS A 513 9.24 13.13 29.98
N ILE A 514 8.13 12.69 29.42
CA ILE A 514 7.32 13.47 28.46
C ILE A 514 7.13 14.93 28.94
N HIS A 515 6.82 15.14 30.22
CA HIS A 515 6.56 16.47 30.76
C HIS A 515 7.80 17.36 30.87
N ASP A 516 9.02 16.79 30.87
CA ASP A 516 10.28 17.55 30.83
C ASP A 516 10.67 17.89 29.37
N GLY A 517 10.19 17.09 28.40
CA GLY A 517 10.45 17.23 26.97
C GLY A 517 9.57 18.27 26.25
N ILE A 518 8.44 18.73 26.85
CA ILE A 518 7.55 19.71 26.23
C ILE A 518 8.25 21.07 26.11
N LYS A 519 8.60 21.46 24.89
CA LYS A 519 9.34 22.70 24.63
C LYS A 519 8.44 23.90 24.41
N LYS A 520 7.23 23.71 23.86
CA LYS A 520 6.28 24.79 23.52
C LYS A 520 4.85 24.27 23.57
N GLY A 521 3.92 25.11 23.98
CA GLY A 521 2.49 24.82 23.95
C GLY A 521 1.70 25.79 24.83
N ASN A 522 0.42 25.88 24.52
CA ASN A 522 -0.53 26.72 25.25
C ASN A 522 -1.35 25.94 26.29
N GLU A 523 -1.16 24.63 26.35
CA GLU A 523 -1.98 23.74 27.15
C GLU A 523 -1.33 23.39 28.50
N MET A 524 -2.16 23.31 29.53
CA MET A 524 -1.79 22.72 30.80
C MET A 524 -1.67 21.20 30.62
N TYR A 525 -0.75 20.58 31.31
CA TYR A 525 -0.65 19.12 31.40
C TYR A 525 -0.71 18.65 32.85
N ALA A 526 -1.12 17.39 33.03
CA ALA A 526 -1.12 16.69 34.29
C ALA A 526 -0.35 15.38 34.13
N TYR A 527 0.35 14.95 35.18
CA TYR A 527 1.08 13.68 35.16
C TYR A 527 1.11 12.98 36.52
N TYR A 528 1.31 11.66 36.44
CA TYR A 528 1.43 10.78 37.60
C TYR A 528 2.57 9.79 37.38
N THR A 529 3.40 9.56 38.38
CA THR A 529 4.68 8.83 38.25
C THR A 529 4.84 7.69 39.26
N THR A 530 3.75 7.07 39.72
CA THR A 530 3.80 5.97 40.67
C THR A 530 3.21 4.70 40.06
N ALA A 531 3.79 3.55 40.40
CA ALA A 531 3.37 2.26 39.85
C ALA A 531 1.88 1.96 40.09
N ILE A 532 1.19 1.51 39.06
CA ILE A 532 -0.17 1.02 39.05
C ILE A 532 -0.15 -0.38 38.43
N THR A 533 -0.67 -1.36 39.16
CA THR A 533 -0.79 -2.73 38.66
C THR A 533 -1.89 -2.86 37.62
N LYS A 534 -1.74 -3.79 36.69
CA LYS A 534 -2.71 -4.12 35.63
C LYS A 534 -4.12 -4.47 36.16
N ASN A 535 -5.06 -4.62 35.23
CA ASN A 535 -6.47 -4.95 35.45
C ASN A 535 -7.23 -3.87 36.23
N LYS A 536 -6.92 -2.63 35.93
CA LYS A 536 -7.59 -1.47 36.53
C LYS A 536 -8.17 -0.56 35.46
N ILE A 537 -9.16 0.25 35.83
CA ILE A 537 -9.75 1.25 34.96
C ILE A 537 -9.33 2.62 35.43
N LEU A 538 -8.63 3.35 34.56
CA LEU A 538 -8.35 4.78 34.75
C LEU A 538 -9.60 5.58 34.32
N LYS A 539 -10.02 6.52 35.19
CA LYS A 539 -11.01 7.54 34.83
C LYS A 539 -10.50 8.92 35.21
N ILE A 540 -10.59 9.84 34.27
CA ILE A 540 -10.30 11.26 34.45
C ILE A 540 -11.61 12.00 34.46
N LYS A 541 -11.87 12.76 35.53
CA LYS A 541 -13.11 13.54 35.75
C LYS A 541 -12.80 15.03 35.74
N ASP A 542 -13.68 15.82 35.11
CA ASP A 542 -13.65 17.27 35.15
C ASP A 542 -14.10 17.82 36.52
N GLU A 543 -14.07 19.13 36.69
CA GLU A 543 -14.51 19.81 37.90
C GLU A 543 -15.98 19.58 38.27
N SER A 544 -16.83 19.21 37.32
CA SER A 544 -18.24 18.87 37.52
C SER A 544 -18.43 17.38 37.83
N GLY A 545 -17.36 16.56 37.80
CA GLY A 545 -17.41 15.12 38.06
C GLY A 545 -17.77 14.29 36.83
N ASN A 546 -17.86 14.88 35.63
CA ASN A 546 -18.08 14.14 34.40
C ASN A 546 -16.80 13.41 33.99
N ILE A 547 -16.93 12.19 33.49
CA ILE A 547 -15.81 11.42 32.94
C ILE A 547 -15.45 12.04 31.58
N VAL A 548 -14.25 12.58 31.48
CA VAL A 548 -13.69 13.15 30.24
C VAL A 548 -12.82 12.14 29.49
N LYS A 549 -12.20 11.21 30.22
CA LYS A 549 -11.42 10.09 29.69
C LYS A 549 -11.59 8.85 30.56
N GLN A 550 -11.55 7.68 29.90
CA GLN A 550 -11.41 6.41 30.60
C GLN A 550 -10.67 5.41 29.72
N GLY A 551 -9.91 4.51 30.36
CA GLY A 551 -9.21 3.42 29.68
C GLY A 551 -8.89 2.28 30.64
N THR A 552 -8.69 1.10 30.07
CA THR A 552 -8.31 -0.08 30.86
C THR A 552 -6.80 -0.24 30.83
N ILE A 553 -6.19 -0.38 32.01
CA ILE A 553 -4.78 -0.65 32.21
C ILE A 553 -4.61 -2.18 32.16
N THR A 554 -4.07 -2.70 31.07
CA THR A 554 -3.93 -4.14 30.83
C THR A 554 -2.58 -4.71 31.27
N LYS A 555 -1.55 -3.87 31.46
CA LYS A 555 -0.24 -4.20 32.01
C LYS A 555 0.13 -3.28 33.17
N ASP A 556 1.17 -3.61 33.92
CA ASP A 556 1.68 -2.75 34.98
C ASP A 556 2.29 -1.49 34.36
N ILE A 557 1.93 -0.32 34.88
CA ILE A 557 2.40 0.99 34.41
C ILE A 557 2.98 1.80 35.56
N ASN A 558 3.75 2.83 35.27
CA ASN A 558 4.22 3.78 36.26
C ASN A 558 4.12 5.25 35.80
N TYR A 559 3.46 5.50 34.68
CA TYR A 559 3.32 6.83 34.11
C TYR A 559 1.94 7.05 33.50
N ILE A 560 1.36 8.20 33.79
CA ILE A 560 0.17 8.74 33.13
C ILE A 560 0.45 10.19 32.78
N PHE A 561 0.23 10.56 31.53
CA PHE A 561 0.27 11.93 31.02
C PHE A 561 -1.10 12.30 30.49
N PHE A 562 -1.55 13.51 30.76
CA PHE A 562 -2.80 14.02 30.21
C PHE A 562 -2.69 15.53 29.93
N SER A 563 -3.12 15.96 28.74
CA SER A 563 -3.23 17.35 28.36
C SER A 563 -4.54 17.63 27.65
N SER A 564 -5.12 18.79 27.87
CA SER A 564 -6.34 19.26 27.22
C SER A 564 -6.51 20.76 27.46
N LEU A 565 -7.05 21.50 26.46
CA LEU A 565 -7.40 22.92 26.59
C LEU A 565 -8.31 23.24 27.78
N LYS A 566 -9.12 22.27 28.23
CA LYS A 566 -10.05 22.42 29.35
C LYS A 566 -9.45 21.99 30.69
N LEU A 567 -8.24 21.43 30.65
CA LEU A 567 -7.58 20.95 31.86
C LEU A 567 -7.33 22.09 32.84
N ASN A 568 -7.67 21.88 34.10
CA ASN A 568 -7.37 22.77 35.21
C ASN A 568 -7.12 21.96 36.48
N GLU A 569 -6.63 22.59 37.55
CA GLU A 569 -6.27 21.92 38.80
C GLU A 569 -7.43 21.23 39.54
N ASN A 570 -8.69 21.43 39.11
CA ASN A 570 -9.85 20.76 39.69
C ASN A 570 -10.16 19.41 39.04
N TYR A 571 -9.44 19.03 37.96
CA TYR A 571 -9.55 17.68 37.39
C TYR A 571 -9.04 16.65 38.38
N ALA A 572 -9.67 15.48 38.37
CA ALA A 572 -9.34 14.39 39.28
C ALA A 572 -9.19 13.06 38.54
N PHE A 573 -8.16 12.33 38.87
CA PHE A 573 -7.80 11.05 38.26
C PHE A 573 -8.09 9.95 39.28
N TYR A 574 -8.74 8.89 38.83
CA TYR A 574 -9.16 7.77 39.66
C TYR A 574 -8.78 6.45 39.02
N ILE A 575 -8.36 5.51 39.85
CA ILE A 575 -8.19 4.11 39.49
C ILE A 575 -9.30 3.31 40.16
N TYR A 576 -9.93 2.46 39.38
CA TYR A 576 -10.97 1.52 39.82
C TYR A 576 -10.41 0.10 39.74
N ASP A 577 -10.48 -0.63 40.84
CA ASP A 577 -10.19 -2.05 40.87
C ASP A 577 -11.35 -2.87 40.31
N GLU A 578 -11.13 -4.16 40.02
CA GLU A 578 -12.13 -5.11 39.55
C GLU A 578 -13.37 -5.24 40.50
N ASN A 579 -13.15 -5.02 41.78
CA ASN A 579 -14.21 -5.01 42.80
C ASN A 579 -14.99 -3.67 42.90
N GLY A 580 -14.65 -2.69 42.05
CA GLY A 580 -15.26 -1.35 42.01
C GLY A 580 -14.71 -0.37 43.06
N SER A 581 -13.67 -0.73 43.79
CA SER A 581 -13.00 0.19 44.72
C SER A 581 -12.31 1.33 43.97
N GLU A 582 -12.56 2.57 44.40
CA GLU A 582 -12.02 3.79 43.79
C GLU A 582 -10.83 4.29 44.60
N THR A 583 -9.73 4.63 43.88
CA THR A 583 -8.58 5.30 44.48
C THR A 583 -8.28 6.57 43.68
N LYS A 584 -8.32 7.73 44.37
CA LYS A 584 -7.91 9.01 43.78
C LYS A 584 -6.39 9.08 43.70
N LEU A 585 -5.86 9.48 42.55
CA LEU A 585 -4.42 9.67 42.32
C LEU A 585 -3.96 11.07 42.76
N ASP A 586 -2.74 11.15 43.27
CA ASP A 586 -2.06 12.42 43.58
C ASP A 586 -1.35 12.93 42.32
N ILE A 587 -2.05 13.80 41.58
CA ILE A 587 -1.63 14.30 40.26
C ILE A 587 -0.80 15.57 40.42
N LYS A 588 0.24 15.69 39.59
CA LYS A 588 1.02 16.92 39.43
C LYS A 588 0.56 17.64 38.15
N PHE A 589 0.54 18.98 38.22
CA PHE A 589 0.19 19.85 37.10
C PHE A 589 1.39 20.69 36.68
N GLY A 590 1.49 20.95 35.38
CA GLY A 590 2.50 21.81 34.79
C GLY A 590 1.97 22.59 33.59
N LYS A 591 2.78 23.52 33.10
CA LYS A 591 2.57 24.23 31.84
C LYS A 591 3.85 24.19 31.05
N PRO A 592 3.77 24.09 29.71
CA PRO A 592 4.94 24.29 28.87
C PRO A 592 5.57 25.66 29.12
N PRO A 593 6.87 25.82 28.88
CA PRO A 593 7.51 27.12 28.96
C PRO A 593 6.84 28.11 27.98
N GLU A 594 6.66 29.37 28.42
CA GLU A 594 6.24 30.44 27.51
C GLU A 594 7.37 30.67 26.50
N GLY A 595 7.20 30.18 25.26
CA GLY A 595 8.17 30.36 24.20
C GLY A 595 8.14 31.81 23.68
N GLU A 596 9.30 32.40 23.39
CA GLU A 596 9.37 33.56 22.52
C GLU A 596 8.74 33.16 21.16
N ASP A 597 7.92 34.04 20.58
CA ASP A 597 7.28 33.83 19.26
C ASP A 597 8.37 33.75 18.18
N ASP A 598 8.90 32.55 17.95
CA ASP A 598 9.73 32.28 16.78
C ASP A 598 8.84 32.41 15.55
N GLU A 599 9.24 33.26 14.61
CA GLU A 599 8.48 33.57 13.39
C GLU A 599 8.21 32.37 12.49
N GLU A 600 8.80 31.20 12.77
CA GLU A 600 8.58 29.95 12.03
C GLU A 600 7.16 29.39 12.13
N GLY A 601 6.38 29.75 13.15
CA GLY A 601 4.97 29.31 13.28
C GLY A 601 3.97 30.06 12.40
N LYS A 602 4.33 31.16 11.78
CA LYS A 602 3.38 32.01 11.01
C LYS A 602 3.26 31.67 9.53
N ASP A 603 4.16 30.90 8.95
CA ASP A 603 4.21 30.68 7.49
C ASP A 603 3.53 29.39 6.98
N TRP A 604 3.14 28.50 7.87
CA TRP A 604 2.48 27.24 7.49
C TRP A 604 1.03 27.42 7.00
N THR A 605 0.40 28.57 7.21
CA THR A 605 -0.96 28.84 6.73
C THR A 605 -1.04 29.15 5.23
N ASN A 606 0.08 29.46 4.57
CA ASN A 606 0.11 29.78 3.14
C ASN A 606 0.30 28.60 2.19
N HIS A 607 0.70 27.43 2.67
CA HIS A 607 0.81 26.22 1.82
C HIS A 607 -0.52 25.55 1.44
N GLN A 608 -1.65 26.12 1.90
CA GLN A 608 -2.98 25.53 1.72
C GLN A 608 -3.63 25.75 0.35
N ASN A 609 -3.12 26.65 -0.46
CA ASN A 609 -3.77 26.98 -1.74
C ASN A 609 -3.42 26.06 -2.92
N PHE A 610 -2.41 25.21 -2.82
CA PHE A 610 -1.98 24.36 -3.93
C PHE A 610 -2.67 22.97 -3.98
N LEU A 611 -3.11 22.41 -2.86
CA LEU A 611 -3.83 21.12 -2.85
C LEU A 611 -5.27 21.25 -3.37
N ASN A 612 -5.93 22.39 -3.18
CA ASN A 612 -7.30 22.62 -3.65
C ASN A 612 -7.42 22.80 -5.17
N LEU A 613 -6.37 23.24 -5.86
CA LEU A 613 -6.39 23.43 -7.32
C LEU A 613 -6.23 22.11 -8.10
N SER A 614 -5.54 21.11 -7.54
CA SER A 614 -5.39 19.81 -8.18
C SER A 614 -6.65 18.95 -8.09
N ILE A 615 -7.45 19.08 -7.02
CA ILE A 615 -8.71 18.34 -6.86
C ILE A 615 -9.81 18.92 -7.75
N LEU A 616 -9.90 20.26 -7.88
CA LEU A 616 -10.87 20.88 -8.79
C LEU A 616 -10.53 20.68 -10.27
N GLY A 617 -9.26 20.65 -10.63
CA GLY A 617 -8.80 20.38 -12.01
C GLY A 617 -9.14 18.97 -12.48
N PHE A 618 -9.16 17.99 -11.58
CA PHE A 618 -9.47 16.61 -11.91
C PHE A 618 -10.99 16.34 -12.08
N ILE A 619 -11.85 17.06 -11.36
CA ILE A 619 -13.31 16.91 -11.46
C ILE A 619 -13.85 17.59 -12.73
N ILE A 620 -13.24 18.68 -13.21
CA ILE A 620 -13.67 19.39 -14.42
C ILE A 620 -13.17 18.71 -15.71
N GLY A 621 -12.04 17.98 -15.65
CA GLY A 621 -11.50 17.22 -16.79
C GLY A 621 -12.30 15.96 -17.17
N PHE A 622 -13.28 15.54 -16.36
CA PHE A 622 -14.12 14.36 -16.60
C PHE A 622 -15.54 14.70 -17.06
N LEU A 623 -15.89 15.99 -17.25
CA LEU A 623 -17.21 16.43 -17.71
C LEU A 623 -17.23 17.00 -19.16
N PHE A 624 -16.12 16.84 -19.91
CA PHE A 624 -16.11 17.15 -21.35
C PHE A 624 -15.51 16.00 -22.16
#